data_530c8bea8970965aa44fd2ac115ebeea
#
_entry.id   530c8bea8970965aa44fd2ac115ebeea
#
_cell.length_a   1.000
_cell.length_b   1.000
_cell.length_c   1.000
_cell.angle_alpha   90.00
_cell.angle_beta   90.00
_cell.angle_gamma   90.00
#
_symmetry.space_group_name_H-M   'P 1'
#
loop_
_entity.id
_entity.type
_entity.pdbx_description
1 polymer ?
#
loop_
_entity_poly.entity_id
_entity_poly.type
_entity_poly.pdbx_seq_one_letter_code
_entity_poly.pdbx_strand_id
1 'polypeptide(L)'
;MIRPRGWWIVVATAAAVIVATPAWSARNPGLPNPVRTPGAVNARVTQSTIHSTICVPGYSSSVRPPESYTEALKYRQLDGGYNLNGDTRASDYEEDHLIPLEVGGSPTSVKNLWPEPWTVTWNAGRKDALENVMHRLVCDGSVTLATARRVFTSNWILGYEKYVH
;
A
#
# COMPACT_ATOMS: atom_id res chain seq x y z
N MET A 1 -68.25 41.37 -4.86
CA MET A 1 -67.65 40.24 -4.09
C MET A 1 -66.33 39.91 -4.78
N ILE A 2 -65.22 40.29 -4.16
CA ILE A 2 -63.87 40.11 -4.68
C ILE A 2 -63.25 38.96 -3.90
N ARG A 3 -62.89 37.84 -4.55
CA ARG A 3 -62.23 36.67 -3.94
C ARG A 3 -60.71 36.94 -3.86
N PRO A 4 -60.02 36.71 -2.73
CA PRO A 4 -58.60 36.83 -2.62
C PRO A 4 -57.92 35.62 -3.31
N ARG A 5 -56.95 35.88 -4.14
CA ARG A 5 -56.03 34.88 -4.75
C ARG A 5 -54.99 34.49 -3.70
N GLY A 6 -55.10 33.27 -3.21
CA GLY A 6 -54.06 32.68 -2.33
C GLY A 6 -52.76 32.44 -3.12
N TRP A 7 -51.68 33.00 -2.66
CA TRP A 7 -50.33 32.73 -3.15
C TRP A 7 -49.77 31.50 -2.38
N TRP A 8 -49.54 30.44 -3.09
CA TRP A 8 -48.84 29.29 -2.52
C TRP A 8 -47.33 29.52 -2.59
N ILE A 9 -46.68 29.68 -1.43
CA ILE A 9 -45.23 29.75 -1.33
C ILE A 9 -44.70 28.31 -1.41
N VAL A 10 -44.05 27.96 -2.51
CA VAL A 10 -43.31 26.69 -2.65
C VAL A 10 -41.96 26.89 -1.97
N VAL A 11 -41.80 26.33 -0.78
CA VAL A 11 -40.49 26.26 -0.10
C VAL A 11 -39.70 25.10 -0.70
N ALA A 12 -38.75 25.42 -1.58
CA ALA A 12 -37.82 24.44 -2.10
C ALA A 12 -36.76 24.13 -1.03
N THR A 13 -36.86 22.98 -0.40
CA THR A 13 -35.79 22.47 0.48
C THR A 13 -34.66 21.93 -0.39
N ALA A 14 -33.55 22.68 -0.45
CA ALA A 14 -32.31 22.17 -1.04
C ALA A 14 -31.71 21.09 -0.14
N ALA A 15 -31.79 19.84 -0.53
CA ALA A 15 -31.08 18.75 0.12
C ALA A 15 -29.57 18.89 -0.17
N ALA A 16 -28.77 19.24 0.83
CA ALA A 16 -27.33 19.24 0.74
C ALA A 16 -26.85 17.78 0.60
N VAL A 17 -26.33 17.43 -0.57
CA VAL A 17 -25.65 16.15 -0.78
C VAL A 17 -24.31 16.25 -0.06
N ILE A 18 -24.22 15.65 1.12
CA ILE A 18 -22.93 15.45 1.80
C ILE A 18 -22.18 14.37 1.02
N VAL A 19 -21.26 14.77 0.14
CA VAL A 19 -20.31 13.85 -0.46
C VAL A 19 -19.35 13.44 0.65
N ALA A 20 -19.57 12.26 1.23
CA ALA A 20 -18.64 11.67 2.17
C ALA A 20 -17.32 11.39 1.44
N THR A 21 -16.27 12.14 1.75
CA THR A 21 -14.92 11.81 1.29
C THR A 21 -14.55 10.42 1.83
N PRO A 22 -14.06 9.51 1.01
CA PRO A 22 -13.74 8.17 1.45
C PRO A 22 -12.74 8.21 2.60
N ALA A 23 -13.00 7.45 3.65
CA ALA A 23 -12.25 7.44 4.94
C ALA A 23 -10.75 7.07 4.81
N TRP A 24 -10.26 6.74 3.61
CA TRP A 24 -8.85 6.47 3.37
C TRP A 24 -7.97 7.74 3.40
N SER A 25 -8.52 8.93 3.12
CA SER A 25 -7.78 10.20 3.21
C SER A 25 -7.37 10.60 4.64
N ALA A 26 -7.90 9.92 5.65
CA ALA A 26 -7.52 10.11 7.06
C ALA A 26 -6.46 9.09 7.54
N ARG A 27 -5.97 8.19 6.67
CA ARG A 27 -4.93 7.23 7.02
C ARG A 27 -3.55 7.87 7.01
N ASN A 28 -2.61 7.25 7.77
CA ASN A 28 -1.22 7.62 7.73
C ASN A 28 -0.72 7.56 6.26
N PRO A 29 -0.10 8.63 5.74
CA PRO A 29 0.35 8.70 4.35
C PRO A 29 1.40 7.65 3.98
N GLY A 30 2.07 7.04 4.95
CA GLY A 30 2.97 5.91 4.75
C GLY A 30 2.28 4.54 4.61
N LEU A 31 0.93 4.47 4.62
CA LEU A 31 0.20 3.23 4.40
C LEU A 31 -0.44 3.21 3.02
N PRO A 32 -0.38 2.07 2.30
CA PRO A 32 -1.03 1.94 1.00
C PRO A 32 -2.55 1.98 1.09
N ASN A 33 -3.20 2.25 -0.03
CA ASN A 33 -4.64 2.09 -0.16
C ASN A 33 -5.01 0.59 -0.15
N PRO A 34 -5.74 0.07 0.85
CA PRO A 34 -5.99 -1.38 0.99
C PRO A 34 -6.92 -1.95 -0.08
N VAL A 35 -7.64 -1.11 -0.82
CA VAL A 35 -8.48 -1.55 -1.95
C VAL A 35 -7.63 -1.70 -3.21
N ARG A 36 -6.70 -0.78 -3.44
CA ARG A 36 -5.78 -0.83 -4.60
C ARG A 36 -4.66 -1.83 -4.37
N THR A 37 -4.08 -1.83 -3.17
CA THR A 37 -2.92 -2.64 -2.79
C THR A 37 -3.21 -3.44 -1.52
N PRO A 38 -4.06 -4.48 -1.61
CA PRO A 38 -4.34 -5.37 -0.48
C PRO A 38 -3.16 -6.29 -0.12
N GLY A 39 -2.14 -6.33 -0.96
CA GLY A 39 -1.05 -7.31 -0.91
C GLY A 39 -1.35 -8.54 -1.78
N ALA A 40 -0.31 -9.06 -2.43
CA ALA A 40 -0.36 -10.32 -3.16
C ALA A 40 0.93 -11.10 -2.95
N VAL A 41 0.83 -12.43 -2.89
CA VAL A 41 1.96 -13.32 -2.63
C VAL A 41 2.41 -14.04 -3.88
N ASN A 42 3.69 -14.43 -3.90
CA ASN A 42 4.22 -15.41 -4.84
C ASN A 42 3.86 -16.82 -4.33
N ALA A 43 3.04 -17.54 -5.06
CA ALA A 43 2.57 -18.88 -4.68
C ALA A 43 3.71 -19.94 -4.58
N ARG A 44 4.87 -19.68 -5.19
CA ARG A 44 6.04 -20.55 -5.09
C ARG A 44 6.74 -20.46 -3.73
N VAL A 45 6.50 -19.37 -2.98
CA VAL A 45 7.09 -19.14 -1.66
C VAL A 45 6.07 -19.57 -0.60
N THR A 46 6.33 -20.68 0.03
CA THR A 46 5.56 -21.26 1.13
C THR A 46 6.46 -21.45 2.35
N GLN A 47 5.91 -21.72 3.51
CA GLN A 47 6.72 -22.01 4.71
C GLN A 47 7.69 -23.18 4.48
N SER A 48 7.29 -24.18 3.69
CA SER A 48 8.15 -25.34 3.38
C SER A 48 9.23 -25.05 2.34
N THR A 49 9.08 -23.97 1.57
CA THR A 49 10.05 -23.62 0.51
C THR A 49 10.94 -22.42 0.85
N ILE A 50 10.82 -21.81 2.04
CA ILE A 50 11.60 -20.61 2.39
C ILE A 50 13.11 -20.82 2.21
N HIS A 51 13.64 -21.95 2.62
CA HIS A 51 15.08 -22.27 2.53
C HIS A 51 15.59 -22.58 1.12
N SER A 52 14.69 -22.82 0.16
CA SER A 52 15.01 -22.95 -1.25
C SER A 52 14.58 -21.74 -2.08
N THR A 53 14.02 -20.72 -1.44
CA THR A 53 13.56 -19.48 -2.06
C THR A 53 14.10 -18.27 -1.31
N ILE A 54 13.29 -17.58 -0.55
CA ILE A 54 13.61 -16.28 0.07
C ILE A 54 14.87 -16.29 0.95
N CYS A 55 15.22 -17.41 1.58
CA CYS A 55 16.42 -17.53 2.41
C CYS A 55 17.68 -17.87 1.62
N VAL A 56 17.58 -17.97 0.29
CA VAL A 56 18.75 -18.13 -0.58
C VAL A 56 19.29 -16.75 -0.96
N PRO A 57 20.59 -16.48 -0.80
CA PRO A 57 21.18 -15.21 -1.19
C PRO A 57 20.87 -14.87 -2.65
N GLY A 58 20.45 -13.64 -2.91
CA GLY A 58 20.13 -13.15 -4.25
C GLY A 58 18.73 -13.51 -4.76
N TYR A 59 17.90 -14.23 -3.99
CA TYR A 59 16.54 -14.58 -4.42
C TYR A 59 15.71 -13.33 -4.78
N SER A 60 15.64 -12.33 -3.91
CA SER A 60 14.86 -11.11 -4.16
C SER A 60 15.28 -10.41 -5.45
N SER A 61 16.58 -10.31 -5.69
CA SER A 61 17.13 -9.76 -6.93
C SER A 61 16.77 -10.60 -8.17
N SER A 62 16.74 -11.92 -8.05
CA SER A 62 16.43 -12.83 -9.17
C SER A 62 14.97 -12.80 -9.60
N VAL A 63 14.05 -12.40 -8.72
CA VAL A 63 12.61 -12.31 -9.01
C VAL A 63 12.11 -10.88 -9.20
N ARG A 64 12.93 -9.89 -8.87
CA ARG A 64 12.58 -8.47 -9.01
C ARG A 64 12.29 -8.15 -10.48
N PRO A 65 11.17 -7.48 -10.78
CA PRO A 65 10.89 -7.06 -12.16
C PRO A 65 11.90 -6.02 -12.64
N PRO A 66 12.07 -5.86 -13.95
CA PRO A 66 12.91 -4.79 -14.50
C PRO A 66 12.42 -3.41 -14.03
N GLU A 67 13.35 -2.48 -13.79
CA GLU A 67 13.06 -1.11 -13.39
C GLU A 67 12.08 -0.42 -14.36
N SER A 68 12.23 -0.67 -15.67
CA SER A 68 11.30 -0.13 -16.68
C SER A 68 9.84 -0.53 -16.46
N TYR A 69 9.59 -1.70 -15.86
CA TYR A 69 8.24 -2.13 -15.49
C TYR A 69 7.70 -1.34 -14.29
N THR A 70 8.49 -1.24 -13.21
CA THR A 70 8.08 -0.55 -11.97
C THR A 70 7.94 0.95 -12.21
N GLU A 71 8.85 1.57 -12.95
CA GLU A 71 8.75 2.99 -13.32
C GLU A 71 7.48 3.27 -14.15
N ALA A 72 7.22 2.47 -15.18
CA ALA A 72 6.01 2.65 -15.98
C ALA A 72 4.72 2.43 -15.16
N LEU A 73 4.75 1.54 -14.16
CA LEU A 73 3.61 1.33 -13.26
C LEU A 73 3.43 2.52 -12.32
N LYS A 74 4.51 3.02 -11.71
CA LYS A 74 4.51 4.19 -10.83
C LYS A 74 3.85 5.40 -11.49
N TYR A 75 4.28 5.76 -12.69
CA TYR A 75 3.67 6.88 -13.43
C TYR A 75 2.17 6.69 -13.63
N ARG A 76 1.73 5.50 -14.10
CA ARG A 76 0.30 5.23 -14.28
C ARG A 76 -0.49 5.31 -12.97
N GLN A 77 0.08 4.87 -11.87
CA GLN A 77 -0.58 4.90 -10.56
C GLN A 77 -0.70 6.33 -10.04
N LEU A 78 0.36 7.12 -10.15
CA LEU A 78 0.38 8.53 -9.74
C LEU A 78 -0.62 9.36 -10.55
N ASP A 79 -0.64 9.21 -11.89
CA ASP A 79 -1.59 9.87 -12.79
C ASP A 79 -3.03 9.40 -12.53
N GLY A 80 -3.21 8.13 -12.16
CA GLY A 80 -4.48 7.54 -11.75
C GLY A 80 -4.93 7.93 -10.34
N GLY A 81 -4.29 8.92 -9.71
CA GLY A 81 -4.67 9.45 -8.40
C GLY A 81 -4.23 8.55 -7.22
N TYR A 82 -3.22 7.71 -7.41
CA TYR A 82 -2.56 7.01 -6.32
C TYR A 82 -1.34 7.82 -5.85
N ASN A 83 -1.58 9.02 -5.38
CA ASN A 83 -0.59 9.99 -4.96
C ASN A 83 -1.02 10.67 -3.66
N LEU A 84 -0.10 11.39 -3.02
CA LEU A 84 -0.37 12.17 -1.82
C LEU A 84 -0.75 13.60 -2.20
N ASN A 85 -1.97 14.00 -1.87
CA ASN A 85 -2.43 15.38 -2.00
C ASN A 85 -2.24 15.99 -3.40
N GLY A 86 -2.29 15.16 -4.45
CA GLY A 86 -2.11 15.60 -5.83
C GLY A 86 -0.64 15.68 -6.29
N ASP A 87 0.32 15.26 -5.46
CA ASP A 87 1.73 15.21 -5.86
C ASP A 87 1.99 14.03 -6.80
N THR A 88 2.31 14.31 -8.06
CA THR A 88 2.62 13.30 -9.10
C THR A 88 4.10 13.24 -9.46
N ARG A 89 4.98 13.88 -8.67
CA ARG A 89 6.42 13.85 -8.92
C ARG A 89 6.99 12.47 -8.59
N ALA A 90 7.36 11.73 -9.62
CA ALA A 90 7.83 10.35 -9.48
C ALA A 90 9.08 10.19 -8.59
N SER A 91 9.90 11.25 -8.46
CA SER A 91 11.06 11.30 -7.57
C SER A 91 10.71 11.23 -6.09
N ASP A 92 9.48 11.58 -5.73
CA ASP A 92 9.02 11.62 -4.33
C ASP A 92 8.46 10.27 -3.87
N TYR A 93 8.49 9.27 -4.77
CA TYR A 93 7.97 7.92 -4.54
C TYR A 93 8.91 6.83 -5.05
N GLU A 94 8.88 5.71 -4.36
CA GLU A 94 9.37 4.43 -4.87
C GLU A 94 8.18 3.58 -5.32
N GLU A 95 8.31 2.83 -6.42
CA GLU A 95 7.34 1.77 -6.74
C GLU A 95 7.73 0.54 -5.96
N ASP A 96 7.08 0.32 -4.84
CA ASP A 96 7.49 -0.70 -3.89
C ASP A 96 6.45 -1.82 -3.69
N HIS A 97 6.93 -2.94 -3.13
CA HIS A 97 6.13 -4.12 -2.82
C HIS A 97 5.57 -4.04 -1.40
N LEU A 98 4.24 -3.97 -1.23
CA LEU A 98 3.63 -3.99 0.11
C LEU A 98 4.04 -5.23 0.92
N ILE A 99 3.91 -6.42 0.33
CA ILE A 99 4.54 -7.62 0.86
C ILE A 99 5.90 -7.72 0.17
N PRO A 100 7.00 -7.56 0.88
CA PRO A 100 8.35 -7.58 0.30
C PRO A 100 8.67 -8.87 -0.44
N LEU A 101 9.53 -8.78 -1.44
CA LEU A 101 10.07 -9.96 -2.14
C LEU A 101 10.78 -10.91 -1.17
N GLU A 102 11.43 -10.37 -0.14
CA GLU A 102 12.16 -11.07 0.92
C GLU A 102 11.26 -11.91 1.84
N VAL A 103 9.96 -11.67 1.84
CA VAL A 103 8.97 -12.54 2.52
C VAL A 103 7.97 -13.12 1.52
N GLY A 104 8.36 -13.19 0.24
CA GLY A 104 7.62 -13.86 -0.81
C GLY A 104 6.39 -13.11 -1.30
N GLY A 105 6.46 -11.79 -1.38
CA GLY A 105 5.51 -10.97 -2.11
C GLY A 105 5.51 -11.27 -3.61
N SER A 106 4.39 -11.01 -4.27
CA SER A 106 4.29 -11.15 -5.74
C SER A 106 5.10 -10.06 -6.43
N PRO A 107 6.04 -10.40 -7.33
CA PRO A 107 6.93 -9.42 -7.94
C PRO A 107 6.25 -8.46 -8.91
N THR A 108 5.18 -8.88 -9.58
CA THR A 108 4.58 -8.11 -10.67
C THR A 108 3.09 -7.79 -10.48
N SER A 109 2.48 -8.27 -9.39
CA SER A 109 1.07 -7.99 -9.15
C SER A 109 0.85 -6.53 -8.77
N VAL A 110 0.02 -5.83 -9.52
CA VAL A 110 -0.41 -4.46 -9.18
C VAL A 110 -1.14 -4.37 -7.82
N LYS A 111 -1.62 -5.51 -7.31
CA LYS A 111 -2.20 -5.61 -5.95
C LYS A 111 -1.15 -5.66 -4.84
N ASN A 112 0.12 -5.75 -5.21
CA ASN A 112 1.26 -5.76 -4.29
C ASN A 112 2.19 -4.58 -4.49
N LEU A 113 2.04 -3.83 -5.58
CA LEU A 113 2.89 -2.70 -5.96
C LEU A 113 2.16 -1.38 -5.74
N TRP A 114 2.86 -0.39 -5.20
CA TRP A 114 2.29 0.92 -4.92
C TRP A 114 3.36 2.01 -4.87
N PRO A 115 3.01 3.26 -5.20
CA PRO A 115 3.94 4.38 -5.08
C PRO A 115 4.11 4.73 -3.59
N GLU A 116 5.15 4.19 -2.98
CA GLU A 116 5.50 4.44 -1.59
C GLU A 116 6.24 5.77 -1.45
N PRO A 117 5.79 6.68 -0.58
CA PRO A 117 6.39 8.01 -0.49
C PRO A 117 7.72 8.01 0.25
N TRP A 118 8.67 8.85 -0.25
CA TRP A 118 9.90 9.20 0.44
C TRP A 118 9.74 10.39 1.40
N THR A 119 8.75 11.26 1.15
CA THR A 119 8.64 12.59 1.76
C THR A 119 7.84 12.63 3.06
N VAL A 120 7.46 11.48 3.60
CA VAL A 120 6.68 11.36 4.84
C VAL A 120 7.50 10.76 5.98
N THR A 121 7.00 10.90 7.22
CA THR A 121 7.68 10.32 8.40
C THR A 121 7.83 8.79 8.29
N TRP A 122 6.77 8.10 7.86
CA TRP A 122 6.75 6.67 7.64
C TRP A 122 6.95 6.42 6.14
N ASN A 123 8.19 6.49 5.71
CA ASN A 123 8.61 6.43 4.31
C ASN A 123 9.18 5.06 3.92
N ALA A 124 9.47 4.88 2.63
CA ALA A 124 10.04 3.68 2.05
C ALA A 124 11.28 3.18 2.81
N GLY A 125 12.24 4.05 3.15
CA GLY A 125 13.44 3.63 3.87
C GLY A 125 13.19 3.04 5.26
N ARG A 126 12.10 3.44 5.94
CA ARG A 126 11.71 2.79 7.20
C ARG A 126 11.09 1.43 6.96
N LYS A 127 10.34 1.28 5.88
CA LYS A 127 9.78 0.00 5.51
C LYS A 127 10.87 -0.99 5.12
N ASP A 128 11.91 -0.57 4.37
CA ASP A 128 13.07 -1.38 4.04
C ASP A 128 13.78 -1.93 5.30
N ALA A 129 13.91 -1.11 6.34
CA ALA A 129 14.48 -1.54 7.60
C ALA A 129 13.66 -2.68 8.23
N LEU A 130 12.32 -2.59 8.20
CA LEU A 130 11.44 -3.66 8.67
C LEU A 130 11.54 -4.91 7.78
N GLU A 131 11.65 -4.77 6.46
CA GLU A 131 11.80 -5.89 5.52
C GLU A 131 13.02 -6.74 5.87
N ASN A 132 14.16 -6.09 6.04
CA ASN A 132 15.40 -6.75 6.43
C ASN A 132 15.27 -7.51 7.76
N VAL A 133 14.59 -6.92 8.75
CA VAL A 133 14.35 -7.58 10.05
C VAL A 133 13.41 -8.77 9.87
N MET A 134 12.29 -8.61 9.19
CA MET A 134 11.30 -9.67 9.01
C MET A 134 11.85 -10.83 8.18
N HIS A 135 12.63 -10.56 7.13
CA HIS A 135 13.33 -11.58 6.36
C HIS A 135 14.22 -12.44 7.24
N ARG A 136 15.09 -11.81 8.05
CA ARG A 136 15.97 -12.52 8.98
C ARG A 136 15.18 -13.40 9.95
N LEU A 137 14.12 -12.84 10.58
CA LEU A 137 13.29 -13.56 11.55
C LEU A 137 12.52 -14.73 10.94
N VAL A 138 12.15 -14.64 9.65
CA VAL A 138 11.54 -15.77 8.93
C VAL A 138 12.58 -16.85 8.63
N CYS A 139 13.76 -16.47 8.19
CA CYS A 139 14.79 -17.42 7.78
C CYS A 139 15.46 -18.14 8.96
N ASP A 140 15.49 -17.51 10.15
CA ASP A 140 15.97 -18.16 11.39
C ASP A 140 14.85 -18.93 12.14
N GLY A 141 13.61 -18.85 11.65
CA GLY A 141 12.46 -19.56 12.23
C GLY A 141 11.81 -18.87 13.44
N SER A 142 12.25 -17.68 13.81
CA SER A 142 11.67 -16.90 14.93
C SER A 142 10.26 -16.40 14.65
N VAL A 143 9.94 -16.18 13.36
CA VAL A 143 8.63 -15.73 12.89
C VAL A 143 8.19 -16.59 11.70
N THR A 144 6.92 -16.98 11.65
CA THR A 144 6.39 -17.70 10.50
C THR A 144 6.23 -16.76 9.28
N LEU A 145 6.35 -17.31 8.08
CA LEU A 145 6.11 -16.59 6.83
C LEU A 145 4.72 -15.91 6.82
N ALA A 146 3.70 -16.61 7.32
CA ALA A 146 2.34 -16.06 7.40
C ALA A 146 2.25 -14.85 8.34
N THR A 147 2.95 -14.89 9.46
CA THR A 147 3.04 -13.76 10.41
C THR A 147 3.75 -12.58 9.78
N ALA A 148 4.88 -12.80 9.11
CA ALA A 148 5.63 -11.74 8.43
C ALA A 148 4.76 -11.03 7.38
N ARG A 149 4.11 -11.77 6.50
CA ARG A 149 3.20 -11.21 5.49
C ARG A 149 2.05 -10.41 6.11
N ARG A 150 1.50 -10.89 7.22
CA ARG A 150 0.42 -10.17 7.93
C ARG A 150 0.89 -8.86 8.52
N VAL A 151 2.13 -8.76 9.00
CA VAL A 151 2.71 -7.51 9.48
C VAL A 151 2.61 -6.43 8.40
N PHE A 152 3.00 -6.73 7.17
CA PHE A 152 2.94 -5.78 6.07
C PHE A 152 1.51 -5.46 5.62
N THR A 153 0.65 -6.45 5.48
CA THR A 153 -0.72 -6.24 4.98
C THR A 153 -1.68 -5.63 6.00
N SER A 154 -1.42 -5.77 7.29
CA SER A 154 -2.26 -5.16 8.33
C SER A 154 -1.89 -3.70 8.58
N ASN A 155 -0.67 -3.47 9.02
CA ASN A 155 -0.10 -2.13 9.27
C ASN A 155 1.40 -2.28 9.52
N TRP A 156 2.21 -2.05 8.48
CA TRP A 156 3.66 -2.20 8.57
C TRP A 156 4.31 -1.20 9.54
N ILE A 157 3.68 -0.04 9.80
CA ILE A 157 4.16 0.95 10.77
C ILE A 157 4.18 0.36 12.18
N LEU A 158 3.09 -0.29 12.59
CA LEU A 158 3.05 -1.00 13.89
C LEU A 158 4.04 -2.17 13.90
N GLY A 159 4.26 -2.79 12.74
CA GLY A 159 5.32 -3.79 12.57
C GLY A 159 6.71 -3.20 12.82
N TYR A 160 6.99 -2.05 12.24
CA TYR A 160 8.26 -1.34 12.46
C TYR A 160 8.46 -1.03 13.95
N GLU A 161 7.48 -0.41 14.59
CA GLU A 161 7.55 -0.08 16.03
C GLU A 161 7.77 -1.29 16.91
N LYS A 162 7.33 -2.47 16.50
CA LYS A 162 7.45 -3.72 17.25
C LYS A 162 8.77 -4.44 17.03
N TYR A 163 9.32 -4.43 15.82
CA TYR A 163 10.41 -5.32 15.42
C TYR A 163 11.73 -4.59 15.10
N VAL A 164 11.69 -3.30 14.81
CA VAL A 164 12.89 -2.50 14.50
C VAL A 164 13.31 -1.71 15.73
N HIS A 165 14.50 -2.03 16.27
CA HIS A 165 15.08 -1.43 17.50
C HIS A 165 16.42 -0.79 17.19
#